data_db2042b1f52b8faecd777a49ac113746
#
_entry.id   db2042b1f52b8faecd777a49ac113746
#
_cell.length_a   1.000
_cell.length_b   1.000
_cell.length_c   1.000
_cell.angle_alpha   90.00
_cell.angle_beta   90.00
_cell.angle_gamma   90.00
#
_symmetry.space_group_name_H-M   'P 1'
#
loop_
_entity.id
_entity.type
_entity.pdbx_description
1 polymer ?
#
loop_
_entity_poly.entity_id
_entity_poly.type
_entity_poly.pdbx_seq_one_letter_code
_entity_poly.pdbx_strand_id
1 'polypeptide(L)'
;MKYKNIREEELKNKVGADWFKQFDTTEILGNIDFTVFLKQDSLFGRTPLLWAEAKTGNFDILTMFVQLILTIGKARTFDKTLPPAFLGAFDFKKIAFVDYVNIQDIFYLNDFNWNVTPSNHETKEFQLIKERIETILKSKTYVFDYQEDEKLLNTFIKNNVAKATTKNKIKIDKNNFIPIYLRWIEIVKPIIDVNWDDLKKANIFDSDFYLADIFVEDKGTQNIDDDLTIRDSLF
;
A
#
# COMPACT_ATOMS: atom_id res chain seq x y z
N MET A 1 -24.99 -10.98 -14.66
CA MET A 1 -23.92 -10.04 -14.30
C MET A 1 -24.39 -9.15 -13.16
N LYS A 2 -23.71 -9.21 -12.02
CA LYS A 2 -24.16 -8.64 -10.73
C LYS A 2 -24.23 -7.10 -10.75
N TYR A 3 -23.30 -6.43 -11.44
CA TYR A 3 -23.14 -4.96 -11.39
C TYR A 3 -23.28 -4.27 -12.76
N LYS A 4 -24.09 -4.83 -13.65
CA LYS A 4 -24.28 -4.27 -14.99
C LYS A 4 -25.09 -2.98 -14.96
N ASN A 5 -24.73 -2.00 -15.80
CA ASN A 5 -25.44 -0.74 -16.03
C ASN A 5 -25.53 0.20 -14.79
N ILE A 6 -24.53 0.22 -13.96
CA ILE A 6 -24.41 1.15 -12.82
C ILE A 6 -23.25 2.12 -13.06
N ARG A 7 -23.27 3.25 -12.35
CA ARG A 7 -22.20 4.24 -12.36
C ARG A 7 -21.01 3.75 -11.54
N GLU A 8 -19.83 4.28 -11.79
CA GLU A 8 -18.60 3.88 -11.11
C GLU A 8 -18.69 4.04 -9.58
N GLU A 9 -19.22 5.17 -9.10
CA GLU A 9 -19.44 5.37 -7.66
C GLU A 9 -20.41 4.33 -7.05
N GLU A 10 -21.46 3.97 -7.79
CA GLU A 10 -22.38 2.94 -7.35
C GLU A 10 -21.74 1.55 -7.35
N LEU A 11 -20.86 1.28 -8.33
CA LEU A 11 -20.08 0.05 -8.38
C LEU A 11 -19.17 -0.07 -7.15
N LYS A 12 -18.40 0.97 -6.83
CA LYS A 12 -17.51 1.02 -5.66
C LYS A 12 -18.30 0.75 -4.36
N ASN A 13 -19.42 1.43 -4.18
CA ASN A 13 -20.26 1.25 -3.00
C ASN A 13 -20.84 -0.17 -2.88
N LYS A 14 -21.32 -0.74 -3.99
CA LYS A 14 -21.86 -2.11 -3.99
C LYS A 14 -20.78 -3.17 -3.75
N VAL A 15 -19.61 -3.03 -4.37
CA VAL A 15 -18.48 -3.93 -4.14
C VAL A 15 -18.04 -3.85 -2.68
N GLY A 16 -17.96 -2.64 -2.10
CA GLY A 16 -17.66 -2.44 -0.69
C GLY A 16 -18.68 -3.14 0.23
N ALA A 17 -19.97 -2.91 -0.01
CA ALA A 17 -21.04 -3.49 0.80
C ALA A 17 -21.17 -5.02 0.67
N ASP A 18 -20.96 -5.56 -0.52
CA ASP A 18 -21.12 -7.00 -0.78
C ASP A 18 -19.92 -7.83 -0.29
N TRP A 19 -18.70 -7.34 -0.50
CA TRP A 19 -17.48 -8.13 -0.32
C TRP A 19 -16.61 -7.65 0.85
N PHE A 20 -16.65 -6.37 1.18
CA PHE A 20 -15.77 -5.76 2.18
C PHE A 20 -16.51 -5.17 3.40
N LYS A 21 -17.75 -5.57 3.66
CA LYS A 21 -18.60 -5.05 4.75
C LYS A 21 -17.97 -5.10 6.15
N GLN A 22 -17.03 -6.00 6.37
CA GLN A 22 -16.31 -6.15 7.65
C GLN A 22 -15.16 -5.14 7.80
N PHE A 23 -14.80 -4.45 6.74
CA PHE A 23 -13.73 -3.46 6.68
C PHE A 23 -14.29 -2.05 6.55
N ASP A 24 -13.41 -1.06 6.62
CA ASP A 24 -13.73 0.31 6.26
C ASP A 24 -13.37 0.55 4.80
N THR A 25 -14.34 0.99 4.01
CA THR A 25 -14.20 1.34 2.59
C THR A 25 -14.58 2.79 2.31
N THR A 26 -14.68 3.62 3.34
CA THR A 26 -15.13 5.01 3.24
C THR A 26 -13.99 6.01 3.18
N GLU A 27 -12.78 5.59 3.50
CA GLU A 27 -11.61 6.46 3.48
C GLU A 27 -11.17 6.74 2.05
N ILE A 28 -10.98 8.02 1.73
CA ILE A 28 -10.46 8.48 0.44
C ILE A 28 -8.97 8.76 0.60
N LEU A 29 -8.13 8.04 -0.14
CA LEU A 29 -6.69 8.20 -0.10
C LEU A 29 -6.18 8.73 -1.44
N GLY A 30 -5.85 10.01 -1.47
CA GLY A 30 -5.42 10.66 -2.71
C GLY A 30 -6.50 10.54 -3.81
N ASN A 31 -6.09 10.06 -4.98
CA ASN A 31 -6.97 9.85 -6.13
C ASN A 31 -7.21 8.34 -6.39
N ILE A 32 -7.04 7.49 -5.39
CA ILE A 32 -7.31 6.06 -5.51
C ILE A 32 -8.81 5.84 -5.49
N ASP A 33 -9.32 5.12 -6.48
CA ASP A 33 -10.76 4.94 -6.68
C ASP A 33 -11.44 4.18 -5.55
N PHE A 34 -10.75 3.19 -4.98
CA PHE A 34 -11.31 2.34 -3.93
C PHE A 34 -10.21 1.88 -2.96
N THR A 35 -10.49 2.04 -1.67
CA THR A 35 -9.58 1.66 -0.59
C THR A 35 -10.29 0.78 0.43
N VAL A 36 -9.56 -0.15 1.03
CA VAL A 36 -10.04 -1.00 2.11
C VAL A 36 -9.07 -0.93 3.27
N PHE A 37 -9.56 -0.60 4.45
CA PHE A 37 -8.80 -0.52 5.69
C PHE A 37 -9.37 -1.43 6.77
N LEU A 38 -8.56 -1.79 7.75
CA LEU A 38 -9.08 -2.34 8.99
C LEU A 38 -9.95 -1.30 9.71
N LYS A 39 -11.05 -1.76 10.33
CA LYS A 39 -11.90 -0.86 11.14
C LYS A 39 -11.23 -0.43 12.44
N GLN A 40 -10.32 -1.25 12.94
CA GLN A 40 -9.55 -0.96 14.14
C GLN A 40 -8.17 -0.44 13.76
N ASP A 41 -7.72 0.59 14.46
CA ASP A 41 -6.37 1.08 14.31
C ASP A 41 -5.38 0.05 14.86
N SER A 42 -4.30 -0.17 14.10
CA SER A 42 -3.13 -0.89 14.59
C SER A 42 -2.22 0.05 15.38
N LEU A 43 -1.15 -0.48 15.96
CA LEU A 43 -0.08 0.33 16.56
C LEU A 43 0.45 1.39 15.58
N PHE A 44 0.41 1.11 14.28
CA PHE A 44 0.87 2.01 13.22
C PHE A 44 -0.25 2.83 12.57
N GLY A 45 -1.39 2.99 13.24
CA GLY A 45 -2.57 3.68 12.73
C GLY A 45 -3.44 2.77 11.87
N ARG A 46 -4.20 3.37 10.95
CA ARG A 46 -5.06 2.62 10.04
C ARG A 46 -4.24 1.78 9.07
N THR A 47 -4.49 0.48 9.07
CA THR A 47 -3.76 -0.43 8.19
C THR A 47 -4.52 -0.62 6.87
N PRO A 48 -3.94 -0.18 5.74
CA PRO A 48 -4.53 -0.40 4.44
C PRO A 48 -4.37 -1.87 4.04
N LEU A 49 -5.45 -2.45 3.52
CA LEU A 49 -5.48 -3.84 3.05
C LEU A 49 -5.49 -3.92 1.54
N LEU A 50 -6.19 -2.99 0.89
CA LEU A 50 -6.34 -2.96 -0.56
C LEU A 50 -6.42 -1.52 -1.06
N TRP A 51 -5.70 -1.21 -2.13
CA TRP A 51 -5.90 -0.05 -2.99
C TRP A 51 -6.27 -0.54 -4.38
N ALA A 52 -7.34 -0.03 -4.96
CA ALA A 52 -7.84 -0.54 -6.23
C ALA A 52 -8.31 0.56 -7.19
N GLU A 53 -8.17 0.26 -8.48
CA GLU A 53 -8.78 0.98 -9.60
C GLU A 53 -10.14 0.37 -9.91
N ALA A 54 -11.14 1.19 -10.17
CA ALA A 54 -12.51 0.78 -10.51
C ALA A 54 -12.92 1.29 -11.89
N LYS A 55 -13.61 0.46 -12.68
CA LYS A 55 -14.15 0.86 -13.99
C LYS A 55 -15.51 0.20 -14.24
N THR A 56 -16.42 0.92 -14.89
CA THR A 56 -17.77 0.42 -15.17
C THR A 56 -17.91 -0.40 -16.45
N GLY A 57 -16.92 -0.38 -17.31
CA GLY A 57 -16.89 -1.15 -18.56
C GLY A 57 -16.14 -2.47 -18.42
N ASN A 58 -16.05 -3.23 -19.51
CA ASN A 58 -15.16 -4.38 -19.59
C ASN A 58 -13.75 -3.90 -19.91
N PHE A 59 -12.98 -3.69 -18.86
CA PHE A 59 -11.62 -3.17 -18.99
C PHE A 59 -10.59 -4.28 -18.87
N ASP A 60 -9.44 -4.04 -19.53
CA ASP A 60 -8.28 -4.88 -19.36
C ASP A 60 -7.66 -4.66 -17.97
N ILE A 61 -7.48 -5.76 -17.24
CA ILE A 61 -6.93 -5.75 -15.87
C ILE A 61 -5.53 -5.13 -15.86
N LEU A 62 -4.68 -5.43 -16.83
CA LEU A 62 -3.34 -4.89 -16.90
C LEU A 62 -3.36 -3.36 -17.02
N THR A 63 -4.22 -2.83 -17.89
CA THR A 63 -4.42 -1.38 -18.05
C THR A 63 -4.87 -0.72 -16.74
N MET A 64 -5.79 -1.33 -16.02
CA MET A 64 -6.27 -0.80 -14.73
C MET A 64 -5.17 -0.78 -13.67
N PHE A 65 -4.35 -1.83 -13.58
CA PHE A 65 -3.20 -1.83 -12.67
C PHE A 65 -2.16 -0.77 -13.03
N VAL A 66 -1.91 -0.53 -14.32
CA VAL A 66 -1.01 0.56 -14.75
C VAL A 66 -1.55 1.92 -14.30
N GLN A 67 -2.86 2.17 -14.49
CA GLN A 67 -3.49 3.42 -14.03
C GLN A 67 -3.36 3.57 -12.51
N LEU A 68 -3.66 2.54 -11.75
CA LEU A 68 -3.51 2.55 -10.29
C LEU A 68 -2.07 2.87 -9.85
N ILE A 69 -1.08 2.20 -10.45
CA ILE A 69 0.34 2.41 -10.12
C ILE A 69 0.76 3.85 -10.41
N LEU A 70 0.36 4.40 -11.57
CA LEU A 70 0.65 5.79 -11.92
C LEU A 70 -0.07 6.78 -10.98
N THR A 71 -1.30 6.48 -10.55
CA THR A 71 -2.05 7.28 -9.57
C THR A 71 -1.33 7.30 -8.23
N ILE A 72 -0.92 6.15 -7.73
CA ILE A 72 -0.18 6.01 -6.46
C ILE A 72 1.15 6.77 -6.52
N GLY A 73 1.94 6.57 -7.59
CA GLY A 73 3.23 7.21 -7.77
C GLY A 73 3.11 8.73 -7.88
N LYS A 74 2.13 9.24 -8.65
CA LYS A 74 1.86 10.67 -8.80
C LYS A 74 1.46 11.33 -7.47
N ALA A 75 0.59 10.69 -6.71
CA ALA A 75 0.10 11.20 -5.44
C ALA A 75 1.13 11.05 -4.30
N ARG A 76 2.20 10.28 -4.52
CA ARG A 76 3.16 9.89 -3.48
C ARG A 76 2.44 9.41 -2.21
N THR A 77 1.53 8.47 -2.40
CA THR A 77 0.65 8.00 -1.33
C THR A 77 1.44 7.38 -0.17
N PHE A 78 2.63 6.86 -0.46
CA PHE A 78 3.54 6.28 0.54
C PHE A 78 4.06 7.30 1.56
N ASP A 79 4.08 8.58 1.22
CA ASP A 79 4.53 9.63 2.16
C ASP A 79 3.50 9.89 3.27
N LYS A 80 2.29 9.33 3.13
CA LYS A 80 1.15 9.63 4.02
C LYS A 80 0.64 8.41 4.79
N THR A 81 0.84 7.22 4.28
CA THR A 81 0.30 5.99 4.87
C THR A 81 1.14 4.78 4.49
N LEU A 82 1.00 3.71 5.28
CA LEU A 82 1.60 2.43 4.96
C LEU A 82 1.09 1.90 3.62
N PRO A 83 1.91 1.14 2.86
CA PRO A 83 1.44 0.46 1.68
C PRO A 83 0.39 -0.61 2.04
N PRO A 84 -0.55 -0.91 1.13
CA PRO A 84 -1.54 -1.94 1.35
C PRO A 84 -0.93 -3.33 1.22
N ALA A 85 -1.64 -4.35 1.71
CA ALA A 85 -1.26 -5.73 1.46
C ALA A 85 -1.43 -6.12 -0.02
N PHE A 86 -2.47 -5.57 -0.66
CA PHE A 86 -2.82 -5.86 -2.06
C PHE A 86 -3.04 -4.59 -2.85
N LEU A 87 -2.65 -4.63 -4.13
CA LEU A 87 -3.23 -3.78 -5.16
C LEU A 87 -4.36 -4.55 -5.86
N GLY A 88 -5.38 -3.83 -6.33
CA GLY A 88 -6.53 -4.42 -6.99
C GLY A 88 -7.03 -3.65 -8.19
N ALA A 89 -7.82 -4.33 -8.99
CA ALA A 89 -8.56 -3.74 -10.09
C ALA A 89 -9.90 -4.45 -10.23
N PHE A 90 -10.98 -3.71 -10.43
CA PHE A 90 -12.28 -4.33 -10.61
C PHE A 90 -13.20 -3.58 -11.57
N ASP A 91 -14.03 -4.34 -12.23
CA ASP A 91 -15.10 -3.85 -13.09
C ASP A 91 -16.46 -4.43 -12.67
N PHE A 92 -17.47 -4.29 -13.53
CA PHE A 92 -18.82 -4.81 -13.26
C PHE A 92 -18.91 -6.35 -13.20
N LYS A 93 -17.90 -7.07 -13.68
CA LYS A 93 -17.90 -8.53 -13.81
C LYS A 93 -16.94 -9.22 -12.87
N LYS A 94 -15.75 -8.66 -12.70
CA LYS A 94 -14.60 -9.33 -12.06
C LYS A 94 -13.83 -8.39 -11.14
N ILE A 95 -13.13 -9.00 -10.21
CA ILE A 95 -12.15 -8.33 -9.35
C ILE A 95 -10.81 -9.09 -9.39
N ALA A 96 -9.73 -8.36 -9.41
CA ALA A 96 -8.38 -8.90 -9.44
C ALA A 96 -7.55 -8.35 -8.27
N PHE A 97 -6.65 -9.18 -7.74
CA PHE A 97 -5.73 -8.83 -6.67
C PHE A 97 -4.31 -9.25 -7.03
N VAL A 98 -3.34 -8.46 -6.65
CA VAL A 98 -1.93 -8.83 -6.64
C VAL A 98 -1.32 -8.40 -5.32
N ASP A 99 -0.48 -9.25 -4.72
CA ASP A 99 0.25 -8.87 -3.51
C ASP A 99 1.14 -7.66 -3.81
N TYR A 100 1.05 -6.61 -2.96
CA TYR A 100 1.84 -5.39 -3.13
C TYR A 100 3.34 -5.67 -3.25
N VAL A 101 3.86 -6.62 -2.46
CA VAL A 101 5.28 -6.99 -2.46
C VAL A 101 5.79 -7.49 -3.82
N ASN A 102 4.92 -8.01 -4.68
CA ASN A 102 5.30 -8.45 -6.02
C ASN A 102 5.49 -7.28 -7.01
N ILE A 103 4.97 -6.09 -6.69
CA ILE A 103 4.97 -4.91 -7.57
C ILE A 103 5.76 -3.74 -6.96
N GLN A 104 6.04 -3.77 -5.67
CA GLN A 104 6.61 -2.63 -4.95
C GLN A 104 7.87 -2.03 -5.60
N ASP A 105 8.70 -2.85 -6.22
CA ASP A 105 9.96 -2.40 -6.84
C ASP A 105 9.75 -1.40 -8.00
N ILE A 106 8.54 -1.34 -8.55
CA ILE A 106 8.16 -0.36 -9.56
C ILE A 106 8.22 1.07 -9.04
N PHE A 107 7.88 1.27 -7.77
CA PHE A 107 7.88 2.60 -7.16
C PHE A 107 9.28 3.15 -6.87
N TYR A 108 10.33 2.34 -7.09
CA TYR A 108 11.74 2.73 -6.94
C TYR A 108 12.44 3.09 -8.25
N LEU A 109 11.69 3.23 -9.36
CA LEU A 109 12.27 3.62 -10.62
C LEU A 109 12.95 4.99 -10.50
N ASN A 110 14.28 4.99 -10.67
CA ASN A 110 15.05 6.23 -10.77
C ASN A 110 14.70 6.95 -12.09
N ASP A 111 14.71 8.27 -12.06
CA ASP A 111 14.47 9.14 -13.23
C ASP A 111 13.13 8.91 -13.94
N PHE A 112 12.14 8.34 -13.22
CA PHE A 112 10.80 8.13 -13.76
C PHE A 112 9.92 9.35 -13.49
N ASN A 113 9.28 9.87 -14.55
CA ASN A 113 8.36 10.99 -14.43
C ASN A 113 6.98 10.51 -13.95
N TRP A 114 6.74 10.59 -12.65
CA TRP A 114 5.43 10.25 -12.06
C TRP A 114 4.33 11.29 -12.33
N ASN A 115 4.70 12.51 -12.81
CA ASN A 115 3.71 13.57 -13.04
C ASN A 115 3.05 13.44 -14.41
N VAL A 116 2.45 12.30 -14.68
CA VAL A 116 1.68 12.01 -15.90
C VAL A 116 0.20 11.85 -15.57
N THR A 117 -0.65 11.89 -16.60
CA THR A 117 -2.08 11.57 -16.46
C THR A 117 -2.26 10.05 -16.53
N PRO A 118 -2.70 9.38 -15.44
CA PRO A 118 -2.77 7.92 -15.40
C PRO A 118 -3.64 7.29 -16.51
N SER A 119 -4.68 8.00 -16.95
CA SER A 119 -5.57 7.55 -18.03
C SER A 119 -5.04 7.82 -19.44
N ASN A 120 -3.90 8.48 -19.59
CA ASN A 120 -3.28 8.67 -20.90
C ASN A 120 -2.37 7.49 -21.25
N HIS A 121 -2.93 6.54 -21.97
CA HIS A 121 -2.27 5.29 -22.34
C HIS A 121 -1.16 5.45 -23.38
N GLU A 122 -1.05 6.61 -24.03
CA GLU A 122 -0.06 6.86 -25.08
C GLU A 122 1.29 7.34 -24.52
N THR A 123 1.35 7.69 -23.23
CA THR A 123 2.59 8.15 -22.61
C THR A 123 3.63 7.04 -22.52
N LYS A 124 4.90 7.41 -22.67
CA LYS A 124 6.02 6.47 -22.51
C LYS A 124 6.06 5.87 -21.11
N GLU A 125 5.67 6.65 -20.11
CA GLU A 125 5.58 6.22 -18.71
C GLU A 125 4.54 5.12 -18.55
N PHE A 126 3.36 5.28 -19.17
CA PHE A 126 2.32 4.25 -19.16
C PHE A 126 2.81 2.96 -19.80
N GLN A 127 3.42 3.04 -20.96
CA GLN A 127 3.94 1.85 -21.67
C GLN A 127 5.07 1.17 -20.89
N LEU A 128 5.97 1.95 -20.30
CA LEU A 128 7.07 1.40 -19.49
C LEU A 128 6.54 0.63 -18.27
N ILE A 129 5.59 1.20 -17.52
CA ILE A 129 4.97 0.48 -16.39
C ILE A 129 4.28 -0.78 -16.89
N LYS A 130 3.50 -0.68 -17.97
CA LYS A 130 2.78 -1.81 -18.57
C LYS A 130 3.71 -2.98 -18.88
N GLU A 131 4.80 -2.73 -19.59
CA GLU A 131 5.80 -3.76 -19.94
C GLU A 131 6.40 -4.42 -18.69
N ARG A 132 6.73 -3.62 -17.67
CA ARG A 132 7.36 -4.13 -16.44
C ARG A 132 6.45 -5.02 -15.61
N ILE A 133 5.16 -4.69 -15.53
CA ILE A 133 4.23 -5.46 -14.68
C ILE A 133 3.54 -6.60 -15.40
N GLU A 134 3.52 -6.63 -16.72
CA GLU A 134 2.76 -7.62 -17.50
C GLU A 134 3.08 -9.06 -17.11
N THR A 135 4.37 -9.41 -17.03
CA THR A 135 4.81 -10.77 -16.66
C THR A 135 4.45 -11.10 -15.22
N ILE A 136 4.60 -10.13 -14.31
CA ILE A 136 4.25 -10.29 -12.90
C ILE A 136 2.75 -10.53 -12.78
N LEU A 137 1.93 -9.70 -13.41
CA LEU A 137 0.48 -9.82 -13.33
C LEU A 137 -0.02 -11.14 -13.94
N LYS A 138 0.53 -11.59 -15.06
CA LYS A 138 0.17 -12.89 -15.67
C LYS A 138 0.37 -14.07 -14.71
N SER A 139 1.38 -14.00 -13.84
CA SER A 139 1.77 -15.12 -12.98
C SER A 139 1.32 -14.99 -11.51
N LYS A 140 1.03 -13.77 -11.04
CA LYS A 140 0.81 -13.47 -9.62
C LYS A 140 -0.54 -12.83 -9.31
N THR A 141 -1.41 -12.65 -10.30
CA THR A 141 -2.73 -12.04 -10.08
C THR A 141 -3.78 -13.10 -9.79
N TYR A 142 -4.55 -12.88 -8.75
CA TYR A 142 -5.77 -13.62 -8.43
C TYR A 142 -6.96 -12.92 -9.06
N VAL A 143 -7.69 -13.59 -9.94
CA VAL A 143 -8.84 -13.01 -10.64
C VAL A 143 -10.09 -13.81 -10.31
N PHE A 144 -11.18 -13.13 -9.97
CA PHE A 144 -12.45 -13.73 -9.60
C PHE A 144 -13.60 -13.09 -10.37
N ASP A 145 -14.46 -13.88 -11.00
CA ASP A 145 -15.76 -13.46 -11.47
C ASP A 145 -16.74 -13.40 -10.29
N TYR A 146 -17.51 -12.32 -10.17
CA TYR A 146 -18.41 -12.14 -9.02
C TYR A 146 -19.52 -13.18 -8.91
N GLN A 147 -19.92 -13.84 -10.01
CA GLN A 147 -20.95 -14.84 -10.02
C GLN A 147 -20.40 -16.27 -10.03
N GLU A 148 -19.41 -16.50 -10.91
CA GLU A 148 -18.85 -17.84 -11.10
C GLU A 148 -17.95 -18.26 -9.93
N ASP A 149 -17.21 -17.27 -9.35
CA ASP A 149 -16.21 -17.49 -8.31
C ASP A 149 -16.64 -16.96 -6.93
N GLU A 150 -17.93 -16.75 -6.67
CA GLU A 150 -18.42 -16.13 -5.43
C GLU A 150 -17.85 -16.79 -4.16
N LYS A 151 -17.84 -18.11 -4.08
CA LYS A 151 -17.31 -18.84 -2.93
C LYS A 151 -15.79 -18.70 -2.80
N LEU A 152 -15.08 -18.74 -3.92
CA LEU A 152 -13.63 -18.58 -3.96
C LEU A 152 -13.22 -17.18 -3.56
N LEU A 153 -13.91 -16.17 -4.07
CA LEU A 153 -13.67 -14.76 -3.71
C LEU A 153 -13.91 -14.51 -2.20
N ASN A 154 -15.02 -15.01 -1.65
CA ASN A 154 -15.28 -14.91 -0.21
C ASN A 154 -14.18 -15.60 0.61
N THR A 155 -13.74 -16.77 0.20
CA THR A 155 -12.65 -17.51 0.86
C THR A 155 -11.33 -16.74 0.77
N PHE A 156 -11.03 -16.18 -0.40
CA PHE A 156 -9.83 -15.37 -0.62
C PHE A 156 -9.81 -14.13 0.30
N ILE A 157 -10.90 -13.37 0.32
CA ILE A 157 -11.02 -12.18 1.17
C ILE A 157 -10.84 -12.56 2.64
N LYS A 158 -11.50 -13.60 3.11
CA LYS A 158 -11.40 -14.06 4.51
C LYS A 158 -9.99 -14.54 4.88
N ASN A 159 -9.33 -15.27 4.00
CA ASN A 159 -8.08 -15.96 4.33
C ASN A 159 -6.82 -15.18 3.95
N ASN A 160 -6.91 -14.25 3.00
CA ASN A 160 -5.79 -13.47 2.52
C ASN A 160 -5.94 -12.00 2.90
N VAL A 161 -7.00 -11.33 2.48
CA VAL A 161 -7.17 -9.89 2.77
C VAL A 161 -7.34 -9.64 4.27
N ALA A 162 -8.25 -10.35 4.94
CA ALA A 162 -8.50 -10.16 6.37
C ALA A 162 -7.31 -10.55 7.27
N LYS A 163 -6.48 -11.48 6.82
CA LYS A 163 -5.30 -11.96 7.56
C LYS A 163 -3.98 -11.34 7.08
N ALA A 164 -4.03 -10.40 6.17
CA ALA A 164 -2.84 -9.79 5.59
C ALA A 164 -1.93 -9.16 6.66
N THR A 165 -2.51 -8.53 7.65
CA THR A 165 -1.78 -7.90 8.77
C THR A 165 -1.01 -8.88 9.65
N THR A 166 -1.43 -10.15 9.68
CA THR A 166 -0.76 -11.18 10.49
C THR A 166 0.25 -11.99 9.70
N LYS A 167 0.13 -12.02 8.36
CA LYS A 167 0.96 -12.84 7.49
C LYS A 167 2.02 -12.07 6.71
N ASN A 168 1.70 -10.85 6.32
CA ASN A 168 2.60 -10.05 5.47
C ASN A 168 3.39 -9.09 6.34
N LYS A 169 4.66 -9.38 6.53
CA LYS A 169 5.62 -8.39 7.00
C LYS A 169 5.73 -7.32 5.92
N ILE A 170 5.39 -6.09 6.26
CA ILE A 170 5.61 -4.95 5.39
C ILE A 170 7.12 -4.82 5.23
N LYS A 171 7.62 -4.96 4.02
CA LYS A 171 9.02 -4.69 3.74
C LYS A 171 9.23 -3.18 3.84
N ILE A 172 10.05 -2.77 4.78
CA ILE A 172 10.42 -1.36 4.94
C ILE A 172 11.46 -1.01 3.87
N ASP A 173 11.27 0.13 3.26
CA ASP A 173 12.09 0.63 2.19
C ASP A 173 12.13 2.17 2.17
N LYS A 174 12.92 2.76 1.27
CA LYS A 174 13.09 4.22 1.18
C LYS A 174 11.81 5.03 0.95
N ASN A 175 10.74 4.40 0.43
CA ASN A 175 9.48 5.11 0.17
C ASN A 175 8.55 5.11 1.39
N ASN A 176 8.62 4.09 2.23
CA ASN A 176 7.75 3.95 3.39
C ASN A 176 8.47 4.11 4.75
N PHE A 177 9.81 4.24 4.73
CA PHE A 177 10.60 4.37 5.95
C PHE A 177 10.17 5.58 6.80
N ILE A 178 10.10 6.77 6.21
CA ILE A 178 9.82 8.00 6.96
C ILE A 178 8.46 7.94 7.68
N PRO A 179 7.33 7.62 7.03
CA PRO A 179 6.05 7.53 7.74
C PRO A 179 6.03 6.44 8.82
N ILE A 180 6.71 5.31 8.59
CA ILE A 180 6.82 4.25 9.60
C ILE A 180 7.65 4.73 10.79
N TYR A 181 8.78 5.37 10.53
CA TYR A 181 9.67 5.91 11.57
C TYR A 181 8.98 6.98 12.41
N LEU A 182 8.32 7.95 11.77
CA LEU A 182 7.57 8.99 12.49
C LEU A 182 6.47 8.38 13.39
N ARG A 183 5.77 7.40 12.88
CA ARG A 183 4.74 6.70 13.66
C ARG A 183 5.34 5.90 14.81
N TRP A 184 6.48 5.25 14.60
CA TRP A 184 7.21 4.57 15.67
C TRP A 184 7.59 5.55 16.78
N ILE A 185 8.14 6.73 16.45
CA ILE A 185 8.45 7.76 17.44
C ILE A 185 7.21 8.20 18.22
N GLU A 186 6.08 8.46 17.54
CA GLU A 186 4.83 8.84 18.21
C GLU A 186 4.37 7.80 19.24
N ILE A 187 4.58 6.51 18.95
CA ILE A 187 4.18 5.42 19.82
C ILE A 187 5.19 5.23 20.96
N VAL A 188 6.46 5.22 20.65
CA VAL A 188 7.52 4.88 21.59
C VAL A 188 7.83 6.01 22.55
N LYS A 189 7.80 7.27 22.10
CA LYS A 189 8.03 8.45 22.97
C LYS A 189 7.16 8.44 24.24
N PRO A 190 5.84 8.21 24.17
CA PRO A 190 4.99 8.16 25.36
C PRO A 190 5.23 6.95 26.27
N ILE A 191 5.76 5.84 25.71
CA ILE A 191 5.96 4.57 26.43
C ILE A 191 7.31 4.55 27.16
N ILE A 192 8.32 5.21 26.61
CA ILE A 192 9.60 5.40 27.29
C ILE A 192 9.33 6.40 28.42
N ASP A 193 9.29 5.88 29.65
CA ASP A 193 9.08 6.67 30.90
C ASP A 193 10.29 7.56 31.20
N VAL A 194 10.74 8.26 30.20
CA VAL A 194 11.88 9.17 30.24
C VAL A 194 11.47 10.44 29.49
N ASN A 195 11.72 11.59 30.09
CA ASN A 195 11.46 12.85 29.44
C ASN A 195 12.39 13.04 28.23
N TRP A 196 11.81 12.94 27.01
CA TRP A 196 12.54 13.05 25.74
C TRP A 196 13.32 14.35 25.62
N ASP A 197 12.76 15.43 26.11
CA ASP A 197 13.42 16.74 26.08
C ASP A 197 14.61 16.81 27.04
N ASP A 198 14.55 16.10 28.15
CA ASP A 198 15.67 16.02 29.11
C ASP A 198 16.79 15.14 28.56
N LEU A 199 16.48 14.09 27.83
CA LEU A 199 17.48 13.29 27.11
C LEU A 199 18.21 14.11 26.04
N LYS A 200 17.48 14.93 25.28
CA LYS A 200 18.07 15.87 24.33
C LYS A 200 18.97 16.92 25.02
N LYS A 201 18.52 17.50 26.12
CA LYS A 201 19.30 18.46 26.91
C LYS A 201 20.55 17.86 27.55
N ALA A 202 20.46 16.59 27.95
CA ALA A 202 21.60 15.83 28.50
C ALA A 202 22.61 15.40 27.42
N ASN A 203 22.36 15.75 26.17
CA ASN A 203 23.18 15.37 25.00
C ASN A 203 23.31 13.86 24.78
N ILE A 204 22.34 13.11 25.30
CA ILE A 204 22.25 11.66 25.07
C ILE A 204 21.62 11.41 23.71
N PHE A 205 20.62 12.25 23.33
CA PHE A 205 19.99 12.27 22.03
C PHE A 205 19.95 13.71 21.53
N ASP A 206 20.64 13.99 20.46
CA ASP A 206 20.68 15.32 19.85
C ASP A 206 19.64 15.47 18.72
N SER A 207 19.11 14.37 18.23
CA SER A 207 18.03 14.33 17.24
C SER A 207 17.11 13.13 17.43
N ASP A 208 15.96 13.15 16.73
CA ASP A 208 15.04 12.01 16.74
C ASP A 208 15.64 10.76 16.04
N PHE A 209 16.68 10.93 15.25
CA PHE A 209 17.43 9.84 14.61
C PHE A 209 18.48 9.20 15.53
N TYR A 210 18.79 9.81 16.65
CA TYR A 210 19.84 9.30 17.53
C TYR A 210 19.54 7.91 18.11
N LEU A 211 18.27 7.56 18.27
CA LEU A 211 17.90 6.19 18.64
C LEU A 211 18.30 5.18 17.57
N ALA A 212 18.14 5.53 16.30
CA ALA A 212 18.57 4.68 15.19
C ALA A 212 20.10 4.51 15.20
N ASP A 213 20.86 5.57 15.54
CA ASP A 213 22.32 5.52 15.66
C ASP A 213 22.77 4.53 16.71
N ILE A 214 22.14 4.51 17.88
CA ILE A 214 22.46 3.55 18.95
C ILE A 214 22.25 2.12 18.46
N PHE A 215 21.14 1.85 17.77
CA PHE A 215 20.87 0.51 17.24
C PHE A 215 21.84 0.12 16.12
N VAL A 216 22.28 1.07 15.33
CA VAL A 216 23.29 0.85 14.28
C VAL A 216 24.65 0.53 14.90
N GLU A 217 25.08 1.26 15.93
CA GLU A 217 26.33 1.00 16.66
C GLU A 217 26.33 -0.38 17.31
N ASP A 218 25.24 -0.77 17.96
CA ASP A 218 25.09 -2.09 18.57
C ASP A 218 25.24 -3.24 17.56
N LYS A 219 24.85 -3.00 16.30
CA LYS A 219 25.04 -3.96 15.21
C LYS A 219 26.40 -3.87 14.53
N GLY A 220 27.29 -3.02 15.00
CA GLY A 220 28.64 -2.85 14.43
C GLY A 220 28.71 -2.07 13.13
N THR A 221 27.67 -1.33 12.80
CA THR A 221 27.65 -0.42 11.66
C THR A 221 27.93 1.02 12.11
N GLN A 222 28.83 1.70 11.39
CA GLN A 222 29.23 3.08 11.72
C GLN A 222 28.64 4.11 10.74
N ASN A 223 27.77 3.73 9.84
CA ASN A 223 27.24 4.59 8.79
C ASN A 223 25.72 4.69 8.87
N ILE A 224 25.24 5.82 9.35
CA ILE A 224 23.81 6.14 9.48
C ILE A 224 23.13 6.26 8.11
N ASP A 225 23.87 6.52 7.05
CA ASP A 225 23.37 6.60 5.68
C ASP A 225 22.98 5.24 5.12
N ASP A 226 23.23 4.15 5.85
CA ASP A 226 22.76 2.81 5.50
C ASP A 226 21.29 2.61 5.91
N ASP A 227 20.39 3.00 5.05
CA ASP A 227 18.94 2.85 5.22
C ASP A 227 18.51 1.42 5.63
N LEU A 228 19.23 0.39 5.17
CA LEU A 228 18.92 -1.00 5.50
C LEU A 228 19.18 -1.30 6.98
N THR A 229 20.29 -0.81 7.49
CA THR A 229 20.70 -1.03 8.89
C THR A 229 19.79 -0.30 9.86
N ILE A 230 19.43 0.95 9.55
CA ILE A 230 18.45 1.72 10.33
C ILE A 230 17.11 1.00 10.38
N ARG A 231 16.63 0.51 9.25
CA ARG A 231 15.38 -0.27 9.18
C ARG A 231 15.41 -1.51 10.06
N ASP A 232 16.49 -2.29 9.94
CA ASP A 232 16.68 -3.53 10.71
C ASP A 232 16.81 -3.27 12.21
N SER A 233 17.22 -2.07 12.60
CA SER A 233 17.35 -1.67 13.99
C SER A 233 16.03 -1.21 14.62
N LEU A 234 15.12 -0.67 13.82
CA LEU A 234 13.82 -0.18 14.28
C LEU A 234 12.74 -1.26 14.38
N PHE A 235 12.95 -2.43 13.78
CA PHE A 235 12.02 -3.55 13.69
C PHE A 235 12.71 -4.90 13.87
#